data_e6db75e4ea8c09087874ade26a257aa7
#
_entry.id   e6db75e4ea8c09087874ade26a257aa7
#
_cell.length_a   1.000
_cell.length_b   1.000
_cell.length_c   1.000
_cell.angle_alpha   90.00
_cell.angle_beta   90.00
_cell.angle_gamma   90.00
#
_symmetry.space_group_name_H-M   'P 1'
#
loop_
_entity.id
_entity.type
_entity.pdbx_description
1 polymer ?
#
loop_
_entity_poly.entity_id
_entity_poly.type
_entity_poly.pdbx_seq_one_letter_code
_entity_poly.pdbx_strand_id
1 'polypeptide(L)'
;MKSVKSLVAGLGLLALAGQAQASVLLADLNVPGSGSGLPAMSYGTITVTDNVGGGVTVKVGLADNVNFVNTGGPHTPFAFNLNPTIDFQLSWIISPGSPFEAQSPAGAMPFGSFNYGIGMPDNGNGWPDSDHGPLEFTIAHISTGDFNANSKGYWFAADLGYKPGTADALTGSVAATVQAAVPEPSTWAMMILGFFGVGFIAYRRRDQTAAFRIA
;
A
#
# COMPACT_ATOMS: atom_id res chain seq x y z
N MET A 1 59.74 -26.31 28.71
CA MET A 1 59.13 -25.08 28.11
C MET A 1 58.32 -25.48 26.89
N LYS A 2 56.98 -25.57 27.00
CA LYS A 2 56.09 -25.84 25.86
C LYS A 2 55.18 -24.65 25.70
N SER A 3 55.34 -23.95 24.56
CA SER A 3 54.62 -22.78 24.16
C SER A 3 53.16 -23.12 23.84
N VAL A 4 52.20 -22.50 24.56
CA VAL A 4 50.77 -22.57 24.27
C VAL A 4 50.48 -21.50 23.24
N LYS A 5 50.18 -21.90 22.01
CA LYS A 5 49.71 -21.01 20.96
C LYS A 5 48.20 -20.79 21.17
N SER A 6 47.83 -19.60 21.69
CA SER A 6 46.44 -19.16 21.74
C SER A 6 45.91 -18.88 20.35
N LEU A 7 44.99 -19.71 19.89
CA LEU A 7 44.25 -19.50 18.67
C LEU A 7 43.06 -18.55 18.99
N VAL A 8 43.23 -17.27 18.72
CA VAL A 8 42.16 -16.29 18.78
C VAL A 8 41.33 -16.48 17.51
N ALA A 9 40.23 -17.19 17.62
CA ALA A 9 39.22 -17.25 16.57
C ALA A 9 38.45 -15.92 16.55
N GLY A 10 38.80 -15.03 15.62
CA GLY A 10 38.08 -13.82 15.34
C GLY A 10 36.68 -14.16 14.81
N LEU A 11 35.65 -13.93 15.64
CA LEU A 11 34.27 -13.98 15.23
C LEU A 11 34.01 -12.72 14.38
N GLY A 12 34.16 -12.85 13.06
CA GLY A 12 33.70 -11.80 12.14
C GLY A 12 32.18 -11.68 12.22
N LEU A 13 31.71 -10.66 12.94
CA LEU A 13 30.32 -10.23 12.88
C LEU A 13 30.09 -9.66 11.48
N LEU A 14 29.60 -10.49 10.55
CA LEU A 14 28.99 -9.97 9.33
C LEU A 14 27.72 -9.21 9.79
N ALA A 15 27.83 -7.89 9.88
CA ALA A 15 26.67 -7.01 9.89
C ALA A 15 25.99 -7.18 8.54
N LEU A 16 25.01 -8.07 8.45
CA LEU A 16 24.03 -8.08 7.39
C LEU A 16 23.23 -6.77 7.57
N ALA A 17 23.68 -5.72 6.88
CA ALA A 17 22.88 -4.54 6.69
C ALA A 17 21.61 -5.02 5.97
N GLY A 18 20.55 -5.24 6.73
CA GLY A 18 19.24 -5.51 6.18
C GLY A 18 18.89 -4.33 5.29
N GLN A 19 18.82 -4.56 4.00
CA GLN A 19 18.24 -3.59 3.07
C GLN A 19 16.82 -3.33 3.58
N ALA A 20 16.54 -2.12 4.04
CA ALA A 20 15.18 -1.71 4.32
C ALA A 20 14.42 -1.79 3.00
N GLN A 21 13.62 -2.83 2.87
CA GLN A 21 12.80 -3.03 1.68
C GLN A 21 11.61 -2.07 1.81
N ALA A 22 11.28 -1.38 0.72
CA ALA A 22 10.15 -0.47 0.69
C ALA A 22 8.87 -1.25 1.02
N SER A 23 8.14 -0.82 2.04
CA SER A 23 6.85 -1.42 2.35
C SER A 23 5.85 -1.10 1.23
N VAL A 24 5.03 -2.09 0.85
CA VAL A 24 4.05 -1.95 -0.21
C VAL A 24 2.67 -2.33 0.31
N LEU A 25 1.71 -1.43 0.16
CA LEU A 25 0.29 -1.69 0.42
C LEU A 25 -0.43 -1.84 -0.92
N LEU A 26 -1.14 -2.94 -1.07
CA LEU A 26 -1.93 -3.25 -2.27
C LEU A 26 -3.41 -3.23 -1.95
N ALA A 27 -4.21 -2.66 -2.86
CA ALA A 27 -5.65 -2.72 -2.78
C ALA A 27 -6.27 -2.88 -4.18
N ASP A 28 -7.45 -3.48 -4.24
CA ASP A 28 -8.21 -3.71 -5.47
C ASP A 28 -9.54 -2.96 -5.41
N LEU A 29 -9.80 -2.11 -6.38
CA LEU A 29 -11.07 -1.39 -6.56
C LEU A 29 -12.12 -2.38 -7.10
N ASN A 30 -12.83 -3.07 -6.22
CA ASN A 30 -13.69 -4.19 -6.58
C ASN A 30 -15.05 -4.21 -5.86
N VAL A 31 -15.35 -3.19 -5.06
CA VAL A 31 -16.62 -3.07 -4.35
C VAL A 31 -17.43 -1.94 -4.96
N PRO A 32 -18.31 -2.21 -5.96
CA PRO A 32 -19.16 -1.17 -6.54
C PRO A 32 -20.22 -0.70 -5.55
N GLY A 33 -20.52 0.60 -5.58
CA GLY A 33 -21.54 1.20 -4.75
C GLY A 33 -22.94 0.68 -5.09
N SER A 34 -23.76 0.50 -4.06
CA SER A 34 -25.13 0.06 -4.25
C SER A 34 -25.93 1.07 -5.10
N GLY A 35 -26.61 0.60 -6.13
CA GLY A 35 -27.41 1.43 -7.03
C GLY A 35 -26.65 2.09 -8.18
N SER A 36 -25.33 1.91 -8.30
CA SER A 36 -24.55 2.43 -9.42
C SER A 36 -24.82 1.71 -10.75
N GLY A 37 -25.33 0.50 -10.71
CA GLY A 37 -25.45 -0.36 -11.89
C GLY A 37 -24.12 -0.95 -12.37
N LEU A 38 -23.02 -0.62 -11.73
CA LEU A 38 -21.69 -1.12 -12.05
C LEU A 38 -21.60 -2.64 -11.79
N PRO A 39 -21.07 -3.46 -12.73
CA PRO A 39 -20.93 -4.90 -12.53
C PRO A 39 -19.89 -5.23 -11.45
N ALA A 40 -20.00 -6.42 -10.87
CA ALA A 40 -19.00 -6.93 -9.93
C ALA A 40 -17.74 -7.37 -10.69
N MET A 41 -16.69 -6.58 -10.63
CA MET A 41 -15.39 -6.82 -11.27
C MET A 41 -14.28 -6.04 -10.55
N SER A 42 -13.03 -6.25 -10.92
CA SER A 42 -11.94 -5.33 -10.58
C SER A 42 -11.94 -4.16 -11.55
N TYR A 43 -12.03 -2.95 -11.02
CA TYR A 43 -11.98 -1.69 -11.78
C TYR A 43 -10.57 -1.13 -11.86
N GLY A 44 -9.66 -1.66 -11.06
CA GLY A 44 -8.28 -1.22 -11.02
C GLY A 44 -7.57 -1.59 -9.73
N THR A 45 -6.29 -1.32 -9.68
CA THR A 45 -5.44 -1.62 -8.54
C THR A 45 -4.79 -0.37 -7.98
N ILE A 46 -4.65 -0.32 -6.66
CA ILE A 46 -3.96 0.74 -5.94
C ILE A 46 -2.69 0.12 -5.37
N THR A 47 -1.56 0.75 -5.66
CA THR A 47 -0.27 0.41 -5.06
C THR A 47 0.28 1.63 -4.33
N VAL A 48 0.55 1.48 -3.04
CA VAL A 48 1.23 2.50 -2.24
C VAL A 48 2.58 1.94 -1.85
N THR A 49 3.65 2.66 -2.18
CA THR A 49 5.03 2.21 -1.96
C THR A 49 5.80 3.25 -1.17
N ASP A 50 6.49 2.84 -0.12
CA ASP A 50 7.39 3.71 0.62
C ASP A 50 8.58 4.14 -0.25
N ASN A 51 8.90 5.43 -0.25
CA ASN A 51 10.02 5.99 -0.99
C ASN A 51 11.31 5.98 -0.18
N VAL A 52 12.42 5.71 -0.84
CA VAL A 52 13.75 5.91 -0.24
C VAL A 52 13.92 7.41 0.04
N GLY A 53 14.09 7.74 1.32
CA GLY A 53 14.17 9.15 1.76
C GLY A 53 12.90 9.70 2.40
N GLY A 54 11.85 8.90 2.48
CA GLY A 54 10.58 9.23 3.13
C GLY A 54 9.46 9.60 2.16
N GLY A 55 8.24 9.52 2.66
CA GLY A 55 7.03 9.65 1.86
C GLY A 55 6.65 8.38 1.11
N VAL A 56 5.55 8.45 0.39
CA VAL A 56 5.02 7.33 -0.40
C VAL A 56 4.71 7.76 -1.84
N THR A 57 4.77 6.81 -2.76
CA THR A 57 4.20 6.94 -4.10
C THR A 57 2.91 6.14 -4.16
N VAL A 58 1.82 6.78 -4.58
CA VAL A 58 0.52 6.16 -4.81
C VAL A 58 0.29 6.04 -6.30
N LYS A 59 0.01 4.83 -6.77
CA LYS A 59 -0.36 4.53 -8.16
C LYS A 59 -1.72 3.88 -8.20
N VAL A 60 -2.62 4.42 -9.02
CA VAL A 60 -3.94 3.85 -9.30
C VAL A 60 -3.99 3.49 -10.77
N GLY A 61 -3.81 2.22 -11.05
CA GLY A 61 -3.98 1.66 -12.40
C GLY A 61 -5.44 1.25 -12.59
N LEU A 62 -6.05 1.70 -13.68
CA LEU A 62 -7.44 1.36 -14.01
C LEU A 62 -7.48 0.19 -15.00
N ALA A 63 -8.55 -0.60 -14.93
CA ALA A 63 -8.84 -1.65 -15.90
C ALA A 63 -9.27 -1.05 -17.25
N ASP A 64 -9.29 -1.89 -18.29
CA ASP A 64 -9.75 -1.47 -19.61
C ASP A 64 -11.18 -0.94 -19.59
N ASN A 65 -11.43 0.15 -20.31
CA ASN A 65 -12.70 0.85 -20.40
C ASN A 65 -13.19 1.46 -19.08
N VAL A 66 -12.30 1.66 -18.10
CA VAL A 66 -12.55 2.34 -16.83
C VAL A 66 -11.79 3.66 -16.81
N ASN A 67 -12.47 4.73 -16.43
CA ASN A 67 -11.87 6.07 -16.29
C ASN A 67 -12.29 6.68 -14.96
N PHE A 68 -11.47 7.60 -14.43
CA PHE A 68 -11.92 8.48 -13.37
C PHE A 68 -12.99 9.43 -13.91
N VAL A 69 -14.02 9.65 -13.12
CA VAL A 69 -15.06 10.63 -13.41
C VAL A 69 -15.22 11.57 -12.23
N ASN A 70 -15.78 12.75 -12.50
CA ASN A 70 -16.20 13.67 -11.46
C ASN A 70 -17.71 13.89 -11.63
N THR A 71 -18.51 13.05 -10.99
CA THR A 71 -19.98 13.17 -11.05
C THR A 71 -20.52 14.28 -10.16
N GLY A 72 -19.64 14.97 -9.43
CA GLY A 72 -19.98 16.09 -8.56
C GLY A 72 -20.55 15.68 -7.20
N GLY A 73 -20.85 16.66 -6.37
CA GLY A 73 -21.39 16.42 -5.02
C GLY A 73 -20.39 15.64 -4.13
N PRO A 74 -20.85 14.61 -3.40
CA PRO A 74 -20.00 13.86 -2.49
C PRO A 74 -19.20 12.73 -3.20
N HIS A 75 -18.81 12.95 -4.45
CA HIS A 75 -18.05 11.99 -5.27
C HIS A 75 -16.72 12.59 -5.67
N THR A 76 -15.63 12.02 -5.17
CA THR A 76 -14.27 12.43 -5.46
C THR A 76 -13.63 11.40 -6.37
N PRO A 77 -12.96 11.79 -7.45
CA PRO A 77 -12.29 10.87 -8.37
C PRO A 77 -11.41 9.82 -7.67
N PHE A 78 -10.64 10.23 -6.66
CA PHE A 78 -9.93 9.28 -5.79
C PHE A 78 -9.91 9.79 -4.35
N ALA A 79 -10.34 8.98 -3.40
CA ALA A 79 -10.45 9.31 -1.98
C ALA A 79 -9.69 8.32 -1.11
N PHE A 80 -9.03 8.81 -0.06
CA PHE A 80 -8.25 8.00 0.88
C PHE A 80 -8.27 8.57 2.30
N ASN A 81 -7.93 7.72 3.26
CA ASN A 81 -7.83 8.11 4.66
C ASN A 81 -6.40 7.92 5.17
N LEU A 82 -5.98 8.83 6.04
CA LEU A 82 -4.76 8.74 6.83
C LEU A 82 -5.08 8.74 8.31
N ASN A 83 -4.16 8.20 9.10
CA ASN A 83 -4.27 8.19 10.56
C ASN A 83 -4.52 9.63 11.09
N PRO A 84 -5.58 9.88 11.87
CA PRO A 84 -5.95 11.21 12.33
C PRO A 84 -4.94 11.83 13.30
N THR A 85 -3.95 11.08 13.79
CA THR A 85 -2.87 11.61 14.64
C THR A 85 -1.79 12.35 13.84
N ILE A 86 -1.83 12.28 12.51
CA ILE A 86 -0.88 12.96 11.63
C ILE A 86 -1.40 14.37 11.37
N ASP A 87 -0.58 15.37 11.66
CA ASP A 87 -0.84 16.76 11.25
C ASP A 87 -0.54 16.94 9.75
N PHE A 88 -1.42 16.40 8.92
CA PHE A 88 -1.24 16.29 7.49
C PHE A 88 -1.53 17.62 6.77
N GLN A 89 -0.64 18.00 5.86
CA GLN A 89 -0.78 19.18 5.02
C GLN A 89 -1.09 18.78 3.57
N LEU A 90 -2.12 19.39 2.94
CA LEU A 90 -2.43 19.12 1.53
C LEU A 90 -1.26 19.37 0.57
N SER A 91 -0.38 20.30 0.92
CA SER A 91 0.85 20.59 0.17
C SER A 91 1.87 19.44 0.14
N TRP A 92 1.68 18.41 0.97
CA TRP A 92 2.49 17.18 0.91
C TRP A 92 2.11 16.26 -0.23
N ILE A 93 0.92 16.45 -0.83
CA ILE A 93 0.51 15.77 -2.06
C ILE A 93 1.19 16.48 -3.23
N ILE A 94 2.06 15.77 -3.93
CA ILE A 94 2.92 16.31 -4.97
C ILE A 94 2.56 15.66 -6.31
N SER A 95 2.34 16.49 -7.32
CA SER A 95 2.23 16.11 -8.73
C SER A 95 1.19 15.02 -9.04
N PRO A 96 -0.10 15.19 -8.70
CA PRO A 96 -1.12 14.26 -9.17
C PRO A 96 -1.33 14.32 -10.70
N GLY A 97 -0.70 15.30 -11.37
CA GLY A 97 -0.84 15.55 -12.81
C GLY A 97 -2.14 16.28 -13.17
N SER A 98 -2.11 17.04 -14.28
CA SER A 98 -3.35 17.64 -14.81
C SER A 98 -4.27 16.56 -15.40
N PRO A 99 -5.59 16.58 -15.17
CA PRO A 99 -6.37 17.63 -14.50
C PRO A 99 -6.53 17.45 -12.99
N PHE A 100 -5.78 16.56 -12.36
CA PHE A 100 -5.96 16.19 -10.97
C PHE A 100 -5.34 17.21 -10.00
N GLU A 101 -6.04 17.43 -8.86
CA GLU A 101 -5.59 18.30 -7.77
C GLU A 101 -5.91 17.71 -6.39
N ALA A 102 -5.11 18.05 -5.39
CA ALA A 102 -5.33 17.61 -4.02
C ALA A 102 -6.52 18.32 -3.39
N GLN A 103 -7.36 17.57 -2.63
CA GLN A 103 -8.50 18.14 -1.92
C GLN A 103 -8.72 17.54 -0.54
N SER A 104 -9.40 18.29 0.33
CA SER A 104 -9.90 17.86 1.64
C SER A 104 -11.13 18.71 2.01
N PRO A 105 -12.19 18.10 2.55
CA PRO A 105 -12.45 16.66 2.65
C PRO A 105 -12.77 16.03 1.29
N ALA A 106 -12.79 14.71 1.23
CA ALA A 106 -13.18 13.91 0.08
C ALA A 106 -14.40 13.05 0.41
N GLY A 107 -15.20 12.72 -0.58
CA GLY A 107 -16.39 11.88 -0.42
C GLY A 107 -16.47 10.78 -1.47
N ALA A 108 -17.05 9.65 -1.09
CA ALA A 108 -17.32 8.54 -2.02
C ALA A 108 -18.59 7.80 -1.58
N MET A 109 -19.73 8.38 -1.82
CA MET A 109 -21.01 7.73 -1.47
C MET A 109 -21.26 6.50 -2.35
N PRO A 110 -21.69 5.35 -1.77
CA PRO A 110 -22.20 5.17 -0.40
C PRO A 110 -21.14 4.83 0.65
N PHE A 111 -19.84 4.83 0.32
CA PHE A 111 -18.74 4.38 1.18
C PHE A 111 -18.36 5.38 2.28
N GLY A 112 -18.90 6.60 2.22
CA GLY A 112 -18.74 7.60 3.26
C GLY A 112 -17.75 8.69 2.92
N SER A 113 -17.34 9.44 3.97
CA SER A 113 -16.36 10.50 3.86
C SER A 113 -14.96 9.99 4.11
N PHE A 114 -14.03 10.62 3.41
CA PHE A 114 -12.59 10.41 3.55
C PHE A 114 -11.93 11.75 3.92
N ASN A 115 -10.77 11.68 4.60
CA ASN A 115 -10.10 12.90 5.01
C ASN A 115 -9.48 13.64 3.83
N TYR A 116 -8.98 12.89 2.83
CA TYR A 116 -8.23 13.43 1.71
C TYR A 116 -8.61 12.76 0.40
N GLY A 117 -8.31 13.43 -0.69
CA GLY A 117 -8.53 12.90 -2.02
C GLY A 117 -7.82 13.68 -3.10
N ILE A 118 -7.96 13.15 -4.30
CA ILE A 118 -7.54 13.78 -5.55
C ILE A 118 -8.80 14.06 -6.34
N GLY A 119 -9.07 15.33 -6.54
CA GLY A 119 -10.20 15.86 -7.32
C GLY A 119 -9.83 16.17 -8.75
N MET A 120 -10.84 16.53 -9.53
CA MET A 120 -10.71 17.14 -10.84
C MET A 120 -11.53 18.44 -10.85
N PRO A 121 -11.01 19.54 -11.42
CA PRO A 121 -11.71 20.83 -11.42
C PRO A 121 -13.00 20.83 -12.26
N ASP A 122 -13.10 19.93 -13.24
CA ASP A 122 -14.28 19.84 -14.11
C ASP A 122 -15.45 19.19 -13.41
N ASN A 123 -16.55 19.92 -13.30
CA ASN A 123 -17.70 19.55 -12.51
C ASN A 123 -18.73 18.74 -13.30
N GLY A 124 -18.91 17.47 -12.92
CA GLY A 124 -20.25 16.90 -12.91
C GLY A 124 -20.83 16.40 -14.23
N ASN A 125 -20.05 16.13 -15.27
CA ASN A 125 -20.60 15.66 -16.54
C ASN A 125 -20.62 14.12 -16.72
N GLY A 126 -20.36 13.36 -15.65
CA GLY A 126 -20.35 11.89 -15.75
C GLY A 126 -19.16 11.36 -16.52
N TRP A 127 -19.40 10.66 -17.64
CA TRP A 127 -18.33 10.10 -18.45
C TRP A 127 -17.49 11.18 -19.13
N PRO A 128 -16.16 11.19 -18.98
CA PRO A 128 -15.30 12.20 -19.58
C PRO A 128 -15.18 12.01 -21.09
N ASP A 129 -15.06 13.12 -21.81
CA ASP A 129 -14.77 13.11 -23.24
C ASP A 129 -13.32 12.66 -23.54
N SER A 130 -12.45 12.73 -22.55
CA SER A 130 -11.05 12.28 -22.59
C SER A 130 -10.78 11.20 -21.54
N ASP A 131 -9.80 10.37 -21.82
CA ASP A 131 -9.35 9.33 -20.89
C ASP A 131 -8.65 9.96 -19.67
N HIS A 132 -9.23 9.79 -18.49
CA HIS A 132 -8.68 10.26 -17.23
C HIS A 132 -8.17 9.09 -16.39
N GLY A 133 -7.01 8.61 -16.71
CA GLY A 133 -6.28 7.56 -15.99
C GLY A 133 -4.96 7.22 -16.67
N PRO A 134 -4.04 6.53 -16.02
CA PRO A 134 -3.96 6.22 -14.59
C PRO A 134 -3.60 7.44 -13.73
N LEU A 135 -3.73 7.34 -12.41
CA LEU A 135 -3.35 8.37 -11.46
C LEU A 135 -2.07 7.95 -10.72
N GLU A 136 -1.08 8.83 -10.73
CA GLU A 136 0.14 8.66 -9.92
C GLU A 136 0.49 9.96 -9.21
N PHE A 137 0.76 9.89 -7.90
CA PHE A 137 1.21 11.03 -7.11
C PHE A 137 2.07 10.57 -5.93
N THR A 138 2.80 11.50 -5.33
CA THR A 138 3.56 11.28 -4.11
C THR A 138 2.93 12.02 -2.93
N ILE A 139 3.09 11.45 -1.74
CA ILE A 139 2.76 12.11 -0.48
C ILE A 139 4.03 12.12 0.38
N ALA A 140 4.50 13.32 0.71
CA ALA A 140 5.69 13.49 1.54
C ALA A 140 5.39 13.20 3.01
N HIS A 141 6.42 12.87 3.80
CA HIS A 141 6.40 12.77 5.25
C HIS A 141 5.48 11.71 5.87
N ILE A 142 4.97 10.77 5.09
CA ILE A 142 4.18 9.63 5.56
C ILE A 142 4.77 8.31 5.09
N SER A 143 4.24 7.22 5.61
CA SER A 143 4.55 5.84 5.22
C SER A 143 3.29 5.09 4.81
N THR A 144 3.43 3.90 4.24
CA THR A 144 2.31 3.00 3.93
C THR A 144 1.50 2.64 5.18
N GLY A 145 2.13 2.59 6.36
CA GLY A 145 1.46 2.32 7.64
C GLY A 145 0.56 3.44 8.15
N ASP A 146 0.63 4.61 7.54
CA ASP A 146 -0.18 5.77 7.93
C ASP A 146 -1.56 5.81 7.27
N PHE A 147 -1.79 4.96 6.28
CA PHE A 147 -3.12 4.78 5.71
C PHE A 147 -4.00 3.96 6.66
N ASN A 148 -5.27 4.30 6.75
CA ASN A 148 -6.24 3.59 7.57
C ASN A 148 -7.65 3.62 6.96
N ALA A 149 -8.55 2.84 7.57
CA ALA A 149 -9.95 2.81 7.16
C ALA A 149 -10.70 4.07 7.66
N ASN A 150 -11.67 4.51 6.89
CA ASN A 150 -12.67 5.46 7.34
C ASN A 150 -13.67 4.82 8.32
N SER A 151 -14.67 5.57 8.78
CA SER A 151 -15.69 5.09 9.73
C SER A 151 -16.54 3.91 9.21
N LYS A 152 -16.53 3.67 7.90
CA LYS A 152 -17.22 2.54 7.26
C LYS A 152 -16.32 1.36 6.92
N GLY A 153 -15.03 1.42 7.27
CA GLY A 153 -14.07 0.34 7.06
C GLY A 153 -13.34 0.37 5.72
N TYR A 154 -13.48 1.43 4.93
CA TYR A 154 -12.83 1.56 3.63
C TYR A 154 -11.60 2.48 3.71
N TRP A 155 -10.51 2.04 3.10
CA TRP A 155 -9.24 2.77 3.05
C TRP A 155 -9.18 3.71 1.85
N PHE A 156 -9.70 3.23 0.73
CA PHE A 156 -9.72 3.92 -0.55
C PHE A 156 -11.07 3.76 -1.22
N ALA A 157 -11.45 4.76 -2.00
CA ALA A 157 -12.55 4.71 -2.94
C ALA A 157 -12.29 5.62 -4.13
N ALA A 158 -12.96 5.35 -5.25
CA ALA A 158 -12.85 6.16 -6.45
C ALA A 158 -14.21 6.37 -7.08
N ASP A 159 -14.42 7.53 -7.72
CA ASP A 159 -15.56 7.77 -8.60
C ASP A 159 -15.15 7.38 -10.02
N LEU A 160 -15.76 6.31 -10.52
CA LEU A 160 -15.34 5.66 -11.75
C LEU A 160 -16.48 5.57 -12.76
N GLY A 161 -16.10 5.67 -14.01
CA GLY A 161 -16.94 5.31 -15.14
C GLY A 161 -16.48 4.03 -15.78
N TYR A 162 -17.42 3.21 -16.24
CA TYR A 162 -17.17 1.99 -16.99
C TYR A 162 -17.99 1.98 -18.27
N LYS A 163 -17.33 1.86 -19.42
CA LYS A 163 -17.98 1.90 -20.75
C LYS A 163 -17.52 0.74 -21.62
N PRO A 164 -18.13 -0.44 -21.50
CA PRO A 164 -17.75 -1.59 -22.31
C PRO A 164 -18.23 -1.43 -23.77
N GLY A 165 -17.30 -1.34 -24.71
CA GLY A 165 -17.60 -1.25 -26.14
C GLY A 165 -18.48 -0.06 -26.51
N THR A 166 -19.63 -0.33 -27.16
CA THR A 166 -20.59 0.71 -27.61
C THR A 166 -21.75 0.95 -26.64
N ALA A 167 -21.74 0.31 -25.48
CA ALA A 167 -22.78 0.50 -24.45
C ALA A 167 -22.72 1.90 -23.83
N ASP A 168 -23.81 2.31 -23.19
CA ASP A 168 -23.81 3.52 -22.37
C ASP A 168 -22.85 3.40 -21.19
N ALA A 169 -22.23 4.51 -20.86
CA ALA A 169 -21.34 4.56 -19.71
C ALA A 169 -22.13 4.45 -18.40
N LEU A 170 -21.66 3.56 -17.52
CA LEU A 170 -22.12 3.45 -16.14
C LEU A 170 -21.14 4.20 -15.24
N THR A 171 -21.62 4.95 -14.28
CA THR A 171 -20.78 5.69 -13.34
C THR A 171 -21.15 5.42 -11.89
N GLY A 172 -20.18 5.51 -10.99
CA GLY A 172 -20.41 5.38 -9.57
C GLY A 172 -19.15 5.18 -8.76
N SER A 173 -19.28 5.34 -7.47
CA SER A 173 -18.16 5.10 -6.57
C SER A 173 -17.90 3.60 -6.42
N VAL A 174 -16.61 3.26 -6.38
CA VAL A 174 -16.08 1.90 -6.13
C VAL A 174 -15.10 1.99 -4.96
N ALA A 175 -15.33 1.18 -3.92
CA ALA A 175 -14.37 1.08 -2.84
C ALA A 175 -13.34 -0.03 -3.08
N ALA A 176 -12.20 0.08 -2.42
CA ALA A 176 -11.14 -0.90 -2.52
C ALA A 176 -11.14 -1.87 -1.35
N THR A 177 -10.84 -3.15 -1.64
CA THR A 177 -10.43 -4.13 -0.65
C THR A 177 -8.91 -4.12 -0.52
N VAL A 178 -8.41 -3.90 0.71
CA VAL A 178 -6.97 -3.94 0.98
C VAL A 178 -6.52 -5.39 1.08
N GLN A 179 -5.46 -5.73 0.37
CA GLN A 179 -4.82 -7.03 0.47
C GLN A 179 -3.94 -7.07 1.72
N ALA A 180 -4.03 -8.14 2.49
CA ALA A 180 -3.11 -8.33 3.61
C ALA A 180 -1.67 -8.36 3.08
N ALA A 181 -0.79 -7.58 3.71
CA ALA A 181 0.62 -7.61 3.38
C ALA A 181 1.16 -9.03 3.61
N VAL A 182 1.63 -9.66 2.56
CA VAL A 182 2.34 -10.95 2.68
C VAL A 182 3.76 -10.63 3.17
N PRO A 183 4.22 -11.21 4.29
CA PRO A 183 5.59 -11.02 4.75
C PRO A 183 6.57 -11.36 3.61
N GLU A 184 7.49 -10.45 3.36
CA GLU A 184 8.44 -10.57 2.25
C GLU A 184 9.31 -11.83 2.36
N PRO A 185 9.79 -12.39 1.22
CA PRO A 185 10.66 -13.56 1.22
C PRO A 185 11.89 -13.40 2.11
N SER A 186 12.41 -12.19 2.26
CA SER A 186 13.51 -11.84 3.17
C SER A 186 13.17 -12.09 4.63
N THR A 187 11.93 -11.75 5.07
CA THR A 187 11.45 -12.01 6.43
C THR A 187 11.37 -13.52 6.71
N TRP A 188 10.86 -14.30 5.77
CA TRP A 188 10.84 -15.74 5.85
C TRP A 188 12.26 -16.33 5.91
N ALA A 189 13.18 -15.84 5.05
CA ALA A 189 14.56 -16.27 5.03
C ALA A 189 15.26 -15.98 6.36
N MET A 190 15.09 -14.79 6.94
CA MET A 190 15.67 -14.42 8.22
C MET A 190 15.08 -15.23 9.39
N MET A 191 13.77 -15.51 9.36
CA MET A 191 13.13 -16.38 10.35
C MET A 191 13.70 -17.79 10.29
N ILE A 192 13.81 -18.38 9.10
CA ILE A 192 14.38 -19.70 8.87
C ILE A 192 15.85 -19.74 9.34
N LEU A 193 16.65 -18.74 8.97
CA LEU A 193 18.05 -18.63 9.38
C LEU A 193 18.19 -18.52 10.90
N GLY A 194 17.30 -17.76 11.55
CA GLY A 194 17.24 -17.63 13.01
C GLY A 194 16.95 -18.97 13.69
N PHE A 195 15.97 -19.73 13.21
CA PHE A 195 15.67 -21.06 13.75
C PHE A 195 16.80 -22.06 13.51
N PHE A 196 17.42 -22.07 12.35
CA PHE A 196 18.59 -22.92 12.09
C PHE A 196 19.78 -22.54 13.00
N GLY A 197 20.01 -21.25 13.23
CA GLY A 197 21.08 -20.78 14.12
C GLY A 197 20.87 -21.27 15.56
N VAL A 198 19.67 -21.09 16.10
CA VAL A 198 19.32 -21.55 17.45
C VAL A 198 19.40 -23.10 17.55
N GLY A 199 18.86 -23.80 16.54
CA GLY A 199 18.92 -25.27 16.48
C GLY A 199 20.35 -25.81 16.45
N PHE A 200 21.24 -25.17 15.69
CA PHE A 200 22.67 -25.52 15.62
C PHE A 200 23.39 -25.33 16.96
N ILE A 201 23.12 -24.19 17.64
CA ILE A 201 23.70 -23.93 18.96
C ILE A 201 23.21 -24.96 20.00
N ALA A 202 21.94 -25.31 19.99
CA ALA A 202 21.37 -26.32 20.87
C ALA A 202 21.95 -27.72 20.60
N TYR A 203 22.10 -28.07 19.33
CA TYR A 203 22.75 -29.34 18.92
C TYR A 203 24.18 -29.42 19.41
N ARG A 204 24.99 -28.39 19.20
CA ARG A 204 26.40 -28.36 19.63
C ARG A 204 26.56 -28.44 21.15
N ARG A 205 25.64 -27.87 21.93
CA ARG A 205 25.67 -27.98 23.40
C ARG A 205 25.39 -29.40 23.91
N ARG A 206 24.58 -30.16 23.17
CA ARG A 206 24.25 -31.56 23.54
C ARG A 206 25.45 -32.47 23.52
N ASP A 207 26.38 -32.28 22.56
CA ASP A 207 27.60 -33.13 22.46
C ASP A 207 28.61 -32.83 23.56
N GLN A 208 28.63 -31.61 24.13
CA GLN A 208 29.53 -31.26 25.23
C GLN A 208 29.12 -31.86 26.56
N THR A 209 27.83 -32.12 26.77
CA THR A 209 27.32 -32.75 28.01
C THR A 209 27.55 -34.23 28.05
N ALA A 210 27.76 -34.91 26.93
CA ALA A 210 28.05 -36.32 26.85
C ALA A 210 29.51 -36.63 27.27
N ALA A 211 30.46 -35.70 27.06
CA ALA A 211 31.88 -35.88 27.39
C ALA A 211 32.19 -35.81 28.90
N PHE A 212 31.30 -35.27 29.72
CA PHE A 212 31.47 -35.08 31.17
C PHE A 212 30.96 -36.27 32.02
N ARG A 213 30.41 -37.32 31.41
CA ARG A 213 29.83 -38.49 32.12
C ARG A 213 30.75 -39.69 32.20
N ILE A 214 32.02 -39.62 31.78
CA ILE A 214 33.00 -40.69 31.86
C ILE A 214 34.25 -40.13 32.56
N ALA A 215 34.14 -39.83 33.84
CA ALA A 215 35.27 -39.67 34.77
C ALA A 215 34.81 -40.00 36.19
#